data_c09d58b6bf4bd5f2951fcb2f150dbe32
#
_entry.id   c09d58b6bf4bd5f2951fcb2f150dbe32
#
_cell.length_a   1.000
_cell.length_b   1.000
_cell.length_c   1.000
_cell.angle_alpha   90.00
_cell.angle_beta   90.00
_cell.angle_gamma   90.00
#
_symmetry.space_group_name_H-M   'P 1'
#
loop_
_entity.id
_entity.type
_entity.pdbx_description
1 polymer ?
#
loop_
_entity_poly.entity_id
_entity_poly.type
_entity_poly.pdbx_seq_one_letter_code
_entity_poly.pdbx_strand_id
1 'polypeptide(L)'
;GRWKKGRRPSMLELFELRQAVTQLYESCLMEAQTQTGLSRGELDVLLFLANHPEYDTATDVVKIRRLSKSHVSATVEKLVQRGMLARRVEEKNRRVVRLSLQSAAAEAIAQGRKAQKNFSRRLFAGISPQEQAEFARVLRHICKNAGLGETGAPAW
;
A
#
# COMPACT_ATOMS: atom_id res chain seq x y z
N GLY A 1 3.61 31.83 10.76
CA GLY A 1 3.71 30.50 10.18
C GLY A 1 2.39 29.76 10.18
N ARG A 2 2.16 28.97 9.16
CA ARG A 2 0.94 28.17 8.96
C ARG A 2 0.73 27.17 10.13
N TRP A 3 1.81 26.64 10.71
CA TRP A 3 1.81 25.69 11.81
C TRP A 3 1.92 26.41 13.17
N LYS A 4 0.81 26.48 13.90
CA LYS A 4 0.78 27.07 15.25
C LYS A 4 1.08 25.98 16.29
N LYS A 5 2.06 26.23 17.17
CA LYS A 5 2.39 25.31 18.27
C LYS A 5 1.19 25.10 19.20
N GLY A 6 1.02 23.88 19.69
CA GLY A 6 0.08 23.57 20.79
C GLY A 6 -1.39 23.40 20.39
N ARG A 7 -1.73 23.36 19.11
CA ARG A 7 -3.11 23.04 18.66
C ARG A 7 -3.16 21.79 17.80
N ARG A 8 -4.33 21.17 17.78
CA ARG A 8 -4.58 20.08 16.83
C ARG A 8 -4.52 20.59 15.38
N PRO A 9 -4.16 19.73 14.43
CA PRO A 9 -4.20 20.09 13.01
C PRO A 9 -5.60 20.52 12.57
N SER A 10 -5.67 21.51 11.69
CA SER A 10 -6.92 21.92 11.04
C SER A 10 -7.31 20.90 9.94
N MET A 11 -8.55 20.97 9.48
CA MET A 11 -9.01 20.16 8.33
C MET A 11 -8.17 20.41 7.08
N LEU A 12 -7.83 21.67 6.81
CA LEU A 12 -7.00 22.02 5.67
C LEU A 12 -5.62 21.37 5.74
N GLU A 13 -4.96 21.46 6.91
CA GLU A 13 -3.66 20.83 7.12
C GLU A 13 -3.69 19.31 6.96
N LEU A 14 -4.77 18.66 7.39
CA LEU A 14 -4.95 17.21 7.20
C LEU A 14 -5.13 16.85 5.73
N PHE A 15 -5.88 17.62 4.96
CA PHE A 15 -6.04 17.39 3.52
C PHE A 15 -4.75 17.64 2.75
N GLU A 16 -4.02 18.70 3.10
CA GLU A 16 -2.71 19.00 2.50
C GLU A 16 -1.69 17.91 2.80
N LEU A 17 -1.64 17.41 4.04
CA LEU A 17 -0.77 16.31 4.43
C LEU A 17 -1.09 15.04 3.61
N ARG A 18 -2.37 14.66 3.52
CA ARG A 18 -2.78 13.52 2.72
C ARG A 18 -2.30 13.65 1.27
N GLN A 19 -2.50 14.80 0.66
CA GLN A 19 -2.08 15.05 -0.72
C GLN A 19 -0.56 14.97 -0.87
N ALA A 20 0.18 15.62 0.03
CA ALA A 20 1.65 15.62 -0.01
C ALA A 20 2.24 14.22 0.16
N VAL A 21 1.72 13.44 1.09
CA VAL A 21 2.14 12.04 1.32
C VAL A 21 1.86 11.19 0.08
N THR A 22 0.69 11.31 -0.52
CA THR A 22 0.33 10.60 -1.75
C THR A 22 1.26 10.96 -2.91
N GLN A 23 1.51 12.25 -3.14
CA GLN A 23 2.41 12.71 -4.20
C GLN A 23 3.85 12.24 -4.00
N LEU A 24 4.34 12.26 -2.76
CA LEU A 24 5.67 11.74 -2.45
C LEU A 24 5.78 10.24 -2.77
N TYR A 25 4.79 9.45 -2.38
CA TYR A 25 4.75 8.02 -2.68
C TYR A 25 4.71 7.76 -4.19
N GLU A 26 3.84 8.45 -4.91
CA GLU A 26 3.77 8.36 -6.38
C GLU A 26 5.10 8.70 -7.05
N SER A 27 5.76 9.76 -6.61
CA SER A 27 7.08 10.13 -7.15
C SER A 27 8.15 9.07 -6.90
N CYS A 28 8.11 8.42 -5.74
CA CYS A 28 9.03 7.32 -5.43
C CYS A 28 8.78 6.07 -6.28
N LEU A 29 7.53 5.81 -6.66
CA LEU A 29 7.17 4.66 -7.50
C LEU A 29 7.45 4.86 -8.98
N MET A 30 7.61 6.09 -9.46
CA MET A 30 7.78 6.37 -10.90
C MET A 30 8.97 5.64 -11.51
N GLU A 31 10.11 5.58 -10.82
CA GLU A 31 11.28 4.85 -11.30
C GLU A 31 10.98 3.35 -11.44
N ALA A 32 10.35 2.76 -10.44
CA ALA A 32 9.94 1.35 -10.47
C ALA A 32 8.95 1.08 -11.62
N GLN A 33 8.01 1.97 -11.88
CA GLN A 33 7.07 1.85 -13.00
C GLN A 33 7.82 1.90 -14.35
N THR A 34 8.77 2.82 -14.50
CA THR A 34 9.57 2.94 -15.72
C THR A 34 10.41 1.69 -15.96
N GLN A 35 11.09 1.19 -14.94
CA GLN A 35 11.99 0.03 -15.04
C GLN A 35 11.25 -1.29 -15.27
N THR A 36 10.06 -1.43 -14.73
CA THR A 36 9.29 -2.69 -14.79
C THR A 36 8.24 -2.69 -15.91
N GLY A 37 7.87 -1.54 -16.43
CA GLY A 37 6.76 -1.39 -17.37
C GLY A 37 5.39 -1.64 -16.75
N LEU A 38 5.31 -1.71 -15.42
CA LEU A 38 4.05 -1.91 -14.70
C LEU A 38 3.39 -0.59 -14.37
N SER A 39 2.05 -0.59 -14.32
CA SER A 39 1.29 0.53 -13.81
C SER A 39 1.43 0.61 -12.27
N ARG A 40 1.05 1.76 -11.70
CA ARG A 40 0.97 1.91 -10.26
C ARG A 40 0.05 0.85 -9.62
N GLY A 41 -1.12 0.62 -10.20
CA GLY A 41 -2.08 -0.37 -9.68
C GLY A 41 -1.51 -1.79 -9.68
N GLU A 42 -0.78 -2.16 -10.73
CA GLU A 42 -0.10 -3.45 -10.81
C GLU A 42 0.98 -3.59 -9.74
N LEU A 43 1.82 -2.57 -9.55
CA LEU A 43 2.82 -2.55 -8.47
C LEU A 43 2.17 -2.60 -7.08
N ASP A 44 1.10 -1.84 -6.85
CA ASP A 44 0.39 -1.84 -5.57
C ASP A 44 -0.13 -3.23 -5.20
N VAL A 45 -0.72 -3.96 -6.15
CA VAL A 45 -1.21 -5.33 -5.91
C VAL A 45 -0.05 -6.28 -5.60
N LEU A 46 1.03 -6.25 -6.39
CA LEU A 46 2.19 -7.11 -6.16
C LEU A 46 2.83 -6.84 -4.79
N LEU A 47 3.02 -5.56 -4.45
CA LEU A 47 3.63 -5.16 -3.17
C LEU A 47 2.74 -5.53 -1.99
N PHE A 48 1.42 -5.34 -2.11
CA PHE A 48 0.48 -5.75 -1.08
C PHE A 48 0.58 -7.25 -0.79
N LEU A 49 0.53 -8.08 -1.83
CA LEU A 49 0.62 -9.53 -1.69
C LEU A 49 1.98 -9.98 -1.15
N ALA A 50 3.06 -9.33 -1.58
CA ALA A 50 4.41 -9.65 -1.13
C ALA A 50 4.66 -9.26 0.33
N ASN A 51 4.12 -8.12 0.77
CA ASN A 51 4.31 -7.60 2.12
C ASN A 51 3.33 -8.18 3.14
N HIS A 52 2.20 -8.73 2.68
CA HIS A 52 1.12 -9.27 3.52
C HIS A 52 0.69 -10.65 3.04
N PRO A 53 1.55 -11.67 3.19
CA PRO A 53 1.26 -13.03 2.69
C PRO A 53 0.04 -13.68 3.36
N GLU A 54 -0.40 -13.17 4.50
CA GLU A 54 -1.64 -13.59 5.18
C GLU A 54 -2.91 -13.17 4.42
N TYR A 55 -2.82 -12.19 3.53
CA TYR A 55 -3.94 -11.67 2.72
C TYR A 55 -3.73 -12.01 1.25
N ASP A 56 -4.02 -13.23 0.87
CA ASP A 56 -3.69 -13.78 -0.45
C ASP A 56 -4.92 -13.95 -1.38
N THR A 57 -6.05 -13.31 -1.08
CA THR A 57 -7.23 -13.34 -1.93
C THR A 57 -7.50 -12.01 -2.60
N ALA A 58 -8.16 -12.04 -3.79
CA ALA A 58 -8.62 -10.83 -4.46
C ALA A 58 -9.58 -10.01 -3.57
N THR A 59 -10.40 -10.70 -2.77
CA THR A 59 -11.30 -10.05 -1.81
C THR A 59 -10.53 -9.29 -0.73
N ASP A 60 -9.42 -9.84 -0.23
CA ASP A 60 -8.54 -9.15 0.74
C ASP A 60 -7.97 -7.87 0.15
N VAL A 61 -7.50 -7.91 -1.10
CA VAL A 61 -6.98 -6.72 -1.79
C VAL A 61 -8.06 -5.63 -1.88
N VAL A 62 -9.27 -6.00 -2.28
CA VAL A 62 -10.41 -5.06 -2.35
C VAL A 62 -10.70 -4.44 -0.98
N LYS A 63 -10.84 -5.27 0.06
CA LYS A 63 -11.26 -4.82 1.39
C LYS A 63 -10.18 -3.97 2.08
N ILE A 64 -8.94 -4.46 2.10
CA ILE A 64 -7.87 -3.84 2.88
C ILE A 64 -7.30 -2.62 2.17
N ARG A 65 -7.11 -2.71 0.83
CA ARG A 65 -6.64 -1.58 0.03
C ARG A 65 -7.76 -0.60 -0.34
N ARG A 66 -9.03 -0.94 -0.03
CA ARG A 66 -10.20 -0.10 -0.34
C ARG A 66 -10.27 0.30 -1.82
N LEU A 67 -9.93 -0.64 -2.68
CA LEU A 67 -10.00 -0.49 -4.13
C LEU A 67 -11.33 -1.06 -4.64
N SER A 68 -11.79 -0.59 -5.81
CA SER A 68 -13.00 -1.15 -6.41
C SER A 68 -12.75 -2.59 -6.87
N LYS A 69 -13.79 -3.43 -6.79
CA LYS A 69 -13.74 -4.82 -7.22
C LYS A 69 -13.35 -4.94 -8.71
N SER A 70 -13.89 -4.08 -9.57
CA SER A 70 -13.57 -4.06 -11.00
C SER A 70 -12.12 -3.69 -11.27
N HIS A 71 -11.58 -2.71 -10.53
CA HIS A 71 -10.18 -2.30 -10.66
C HIS A 71 -9.23 -3.44 -10.25
N VAL A 72 -9.48 -4.08 -9.11
CA VAL A 72 -8.66 -5.21 -8.64
C VAL A 72 -8.73 -6.38 -9.62
N SER A 73 -9.93 -6.72 -10.09
CA SER A 73 -10.13 -7.82 -11.06
C SER A 73 -9.35 -7.58 -12.35
N ALA A 74 -9.43 -6.37 -12.92
CA ALA A 74 -8.70 -6.00 -14.12
C ALA A 74 -7.18 -6.02 -13.92
N THR A 75 -6.71 -5.53 -12.78
CA THR A 75 -5.27 -5.51 -12.44
C THR A 75 -4.72 -6.92 -12.24
N VAL A 76 -5.45 -7.77 -11.52
CA VAL A 76 -5.08 -9.18 -11.33
C VAL A 76 -5.01 -9.91 -12.67
N GLU A 77 -5.99 -9.69 -13.55
CA GLU A 77 -5.98 -10.29 -14.90
C GLU A 77 -4.72 -9.93 -15.69
N LYS A 78 -4.35 -8.66 -15.70
CA LYS A 78 -3.09 -8.20 -16.35
C LYS A 78 -1.85 -8.86 -15.77
N LEU A 79 -1.76 -8.98 -14.45
CA LEU A 79 -0.63 -9.63 -13.78
C LEU A 79 -0.59 -11.13 -14.05
N VAL A 80 -1.73 -11.79 -14.16
CA VAL A 80 -1.81 -13.21 -14.56
C VAL A 80 -1.34 -13.38 -16.00
N GLN A 81 -1.78 -12.52 -16.93
CA GLN A 81 -1.33 -12.55 -18.32
C GLN A 81 0.18 -12.33 -18.45
N ARG A 82 0.77 -11.53 -17.58
CA ARG A 82 2.23 -11.32 -17.52
C ARG A 82 3.00 -12.47 -16.83
N GLY A 83 2.30 -13.48 -16.31
CA GLY A 83 2.90 -14.59 -15.57
C GLY A 83 3.43 -14.20 -14.19
N MET A 84 3.04 -13.05 -13.65
CA MET A 84 3.49 -12.54 -12.35
C MET A 84 2.62 -13.02 -11.18
N LEU A 85 1.36 -13.37 -11.47
CA LEU A 85 0.41 -13.97 -10.53
C LEU A 85 -0.20 -15.24 -11.12
N ALA A 86 -0.55 -16.18 -10.27
CA ALA A 86 -1.42 -17.30 -10.58
C ALA A 86 -2.67 -17.25 -9.71
N ARG A 87 -3.80 -17.63 -10.27
CA ARG A 87 -5.09 -17.77 -9.57
C ARG A 87 -5.36 -19.23 -9.28
N ARG A 88 -5.83 -19.51 -8.08
CA ARG A 88 -6.34 -20.82 -7.71
C ARG A 88 -7.69 -20.66 -7.01
N VAL A 89 -8.71 -21.28 -7.56
CA VAL A 89 -10.04 -21.35 -6.94
C VAL A 89 -10.02 -22.43 -5.87
N GLU A 90 -10.52 -22.14 -4.66
CA GLU A 90 -10.63 -23.14 -3.61
C GLU A 90 -11.69 -24.19 -3.93
N GLU A 91 -11.34 -25.47 -3.77
CA GLU A 91 -12.26 -26.59 -4.04
C GLU A 91 -13.49 -26.56 -3.12
N LYS A 92 -13.29 -26.21 -1.84
CA LYS A 92 -14.36 -26.15 -0.84
C LYS A 92 -15.25 -24.91 -0.96
N ASN A 93 -14.75 -23.82 -1.52
CA ASN A 93 -15.50 -22.60 -1.74
C ASN A 93 -15.03 -21.89 -3.00
N ARG A 94 -15.71 -22.15 -4.12
CA ARG A 94 -15.37 -21.63 -5.43
C ARG A 94 -15.47 -20.09 -5.56
N ARG A 95 -16.02 -19.42 -4.56
CA ARG A 95 -16.04 -17.95 -4.50
C ARG A 95 -14.70 -17.36 -4.02
N VAL A 96 -13.87 -18.20 -3.40
CA VAL A 96 -12.56 -17.78 -2.92
C VAL A 96 -11.52 -18.03 -4.00
N VAL A 97 -10.86 -16.97 -4.42
CA VAL A 97 -9.76 -16.99 -5.39
C VAL A 97 -8.47 -16.63 -4.68
N ARG A 98 -7.58 -17.60 -4.53
CA ARG A 98 -6.24 -17.42 -3.99
C ARG A 98 -5.31 -16.89 -5.06
N LEU A 99 -4.43 -15.96 -4.69
CA LEU A 99 -3.43 -15.36 -5.56
C LEU A 99 -2.04 -15.77 -5.11
N SER A 100 -1.24 -16.30 -6.04
CA SER A 100 0.13 -16.71 -5.78
C SER A 100 1.09 -15.87 -6.58
N LEU A 101 2.08 -15.24 -5.92
CA LEU A 101 3.17 -14.54 -6.59
C LEU A 101 4.04 -15.56 -7.34
N GLN A 102 4.37 -15.26 -8.58
CA GLN A 102 5.23 -16.07 -9.42
C GLN A 102 6.65 -15.49 -9.47
N SER A 103 7.63 -16.30 -9.85
CA SER A 103 9.03 -15.86 -9.95
C SER A 103 9.23 -14.67 -10.89
N ALA A 104 8.42 -14.55 -11.94
CA ALA A 104 8.43 -13.40 -12.85
C ALA A 104 8.12 -12.05 -12.17
N ALA A 105 7.49 -12.06 -10.99
CA ALA A 105 7.21 -10.85 -10.22
C ALA A 105 8.39 -10.40 -9.34
N ALA A 106 9.41 -11.22 -9.14
CA ALA A 106 10.47 -10.98 -8.15
C ALA A 106 11.20 -9.64 -8.36
N GLU A 107 11.55 -9.31 -9.60
CA GLU A 107 12.24 -8.05 -9.92
C GLU A 107 11.33 -6.84 -9.69
N ALA A 108 10.08 -6.92 -10.11
CA ALA A 108 9.10 -5.83 -9.89
C ALA A 108 8.87 -5.58 -8.39
N ILE A 109 8.77 -6.64 -7.59
CA ILE A 109 8.64 -6.55 -6.14
C ILE A 109 9.89 -5.90 -5.53
N ALA A 110 11.08 -6.29 -5.95
CA ALA A 110 12.35 -5.72 -5.48
C ALA A 110 12.41 -4.21 -5.76
N GLN A 111 12.08 -3.80 -6.98
CA GLN A 111 12.04 -2.38 -7.36
C GLN A 111 10.98 -1.60 -6.57
N GLY A 112 9.80 -2.18 -6.40
CA GLY A 112 8.73 -1.57 -5.59
C GLY A 112 9.12 -1.42 -4.12
N ARG A 113 9.74 -2.42 -3.52
CA ARG A 113 10.24 -2.35 -2.14
C ARG A 113 11.33 -1.31 -1.96
N LYS A 114 12.22 -1.16 -2.95
CA LYS A 114 13.22 -0.09 -2.97
C LYS A 114 12.54 1.29 -2.96
N ALA A 115 11.50 1.48 -3.77
CA ALA A 115 10.71 2.70 -3.81
C ALA A 115 10.02 2.98 -2.47
N GLN A 116 9.41 1.98 -1.83
CA GLN A 116 8.77 2.10 -0.52
C GLN A 116 9.78 2.47 0.57
N LYS A 117 10.95 1.87 0.54
CA LYS A 117 12.05 2.19 1.47
C LYS A 117 12.53 3.64 1.30
N ASN A 118 12.68 4.09 0.07
CA ASN A 118 13.03 5.48 -0.24
C ASN A 118 11.94 6.45 0.23
N PHE A 119 10.67 6.14 -0.01
CA PHE A 119 9.54 6.90 0.50
C PHE A 119 9.60 7.05 2.02
N SER A 120 9.72 5.94 2.73
CA SER A 120 9.79 5.94 4.20
C SER A 120 10.97 6.77 4.71
N ARG A 121 12.14 6.62 4.11
CA ARG A 121 13.35 7.37 4.46
C ARG A 121 13.13 8.89 4.28
N ARG A 122 12.50 9.30 3.20
CA ARG A 122 12.22 10.72 2.91
C ARG A 122 11.14 11.28 3.83
N LEU A 123 10.08 10.51 4.07
CA LEU A 123 8.95 10.92 4.90
C LEU A 123 9.37 11.17 6.35
N PHE A 124 10.25 10.33 6.88
CA PHE A 124 10.69 10.38 8.27
C PHE A 124 12.08 11.01 8.45
N ALA A 125 12.59 11.71 7.43
CA ALA A 125 13.88 12.38 7.52
C ALA A 125 13.90 13.41 8.67
N GLY A 126 14.91 13.32 9.54
CA GLY A 126 15.06 14.23 10.69
C GLY A 126 14.11 13.95 11.86
N ILE A 127 13.32 12.90 11.79
CA ILE A 127 12.41 12.46 12.88
C ILE A 127 13.09 11.32 13.65
N SER A 128 13.26 11.48 14.96
CA SER A 128 13.93 10.48 15.79
C SER A 128 13.11 9.17 15.88
N PRO A 129 13.75 8.02 16.19
CA PRO A 129 13.02 6.77 16.43
C PRO A 129 11.94 6.89 17.51
N GLN A 130 12.19 7.68 18.57
CA GLN A 130 11.21 7.92 19.62
C GLN A 130 10.00 8.70 19.11
N GLU A 131 10.24 9.75 18.33
CA GLU A 131 9.17 10.53 17.69
C GLU A 131 8.38 9.70 16.69
N GLN A 132 9.04 8.83 15.93
CA GLN A 132 8.36 7.89 15.01
C GLN A 132 7.45 6.91 15.75
N ALA A 133 7.92 6.38 16.90
CA ALA A 133 7.13 5.47 17.73
C ALA A 133 5.91 6.18 18.33
N GLU A 134 6.10 7.40 18.82
CA GLU A 134 4.99 8.22 19.34
C GLU A 134 3.99 8.60 18.26
N PHE A 135 4.46 8.99 17.09
CA PHE A 135 3.60 9.23 15.93
C PHE A 135 2.79 7.99 15.55
N ALA A 136 3.41 6.80 15.50
CA ALA A 136 2.72 5.55 15.20
C ALA A 136 1.62 5.25 16.23
N ARG A 137 1.87 5.52 17.51
CA ARG A 137 0.89 5.37 18.59
C ARG A 137 -0.31 6.30 18.37
N VAL A 138 -0.05 7.57 18.14
CA VAL A 138 -1.10 8.57 17.89
C VAL A 138 -1.88 8.27 16.62
N LEU A 139 -1.18 7.89 15.56
CA LEU A 139 -1.80 7.53 14.28
C LEU A 139 -2.80 6.38 14.44
N ARG A 140 -2.45 5.34 15.21
CA ARG A 140 -3.37 4.22 15.50
C ARG A 140 -4.64 4.70 16.21
N HIS A 141 -4.53 5.62 17.15
CA HIS A 141 -5.69 6.23 17.82
C HIS A 141 -6.57 7.00 16.82
N ILE A 142 -5.94 7.80 15.96
CA ILE A 142 -6.65 8.58 14.93
C ILE A 142 -7.37 7.63 13.97
N CYS A 143 -6.70 6.59 13.50
CA CYS A 143 -7.29 5.58 12.61
C CYS A 143 -8.52 4.91 13.24
N LYS A 144 -8.41 4.50 14.52
CA LYS A 144 -9.52 3.92 15.26
C LYS A 144 -10.71 4.89 15.35
N ASN A 145 -10.47 6.15 15.71
CA ASN A 145 -11.50 7.18 15.78
C ASN A 145 -12.14 7.44 14.41
N ALA A 146 -11.38 7.31 13.35
CA ALA A 146 -11.86 7.47 11.96
C ALA A 146 -12.57 6.22 11.41
N GLY A 147 -12.77 5.17 12.22
CA GLY A 147 -13.48 3.96 11.82
C GLY A 147 -12.63 2.91 11.09
N LEU A 148 -11.29 3.05 11.09
CA LEU A 148 -10.42 1.96 10.67
C LEU A 148 -10.35 0.94 11.81
N GLY A 149 -10.80 -0.31 11.56
CA GLY A 149 -10.80 -1.36 12.57
C GLY A 149 -9.40 -1.74 13.04
N GLU A 150 -9.34 -2.65 14.03
CA GLU A 150 -8.08 -3.12 14.65
C GLU A 150 -7.16 -3.90 13.70
N THR A 151 -7.68 -4.37 12.57
CA THR A 151 -6.87 -4.84 11.45
C THR A 151 -6.18 -3.62 10.84
N GLY A 152 -5.18 -3.14 11.56
CA GLY A 152 -4.43 -1.95 11.21
C GLY A 152 -4.07 -1.92 9.74
N ALA A 153 -4.06 -0.72 9.17
CA ALA A 153 -3.48 -0.53 7.86
C ALA A 153 -2.14 -1.26 7.83
N PRO A 154 -1.92 -2.12 6.83
CA PRO A 154 -0.68 -2.87 6.74
C PRO A 154 0.49 -1.90 6.84
N ALA A 155 1.46 -2.25 7.67
CA ALA A 155 2.75 -1.56 7.66
C ALA A 155 3.30 -1.62 6.23
N TRP A 156 3.70 -0.48 5.75
CA TRP A 156 4.36 -0.36 4.44
C TRP A 156 5.70 -1.08 4.45
#